data_b18ac98911cedda41a148caecc583bd7
#
_entry.id   b18ac98911cedda41a148caecc583bd7
#
_cell.length_a   1.000
_cell.length_b   1.000
_cell.length_c   1.000
_cell.angle_alpha   90.00
_cell.angle_beta   90.00
_cell.angle_gamma   90.00
#
_symmetry.space_group_name_H-M   'P 1'
#
loop_
_entity.id
_entity.type
_entity.pdbx_description
1 polymer ?
#
loop_
_entity_poly.entity_id
_entity_poly.type
_entity_poly.pdbx_seq_one_letter_code
_entity_poly.pdbx_strand_id
1 'polypeptide(L)'
;MKRNYEKFITDMIRYASSAESPDYIIQQIIKYICENLDSDRAYIFEDNLDGTFRNTYEWCREGVSEQIDNLQRVPYEGMLDAWFLEYEKSHNIMIHDIEEYRKVSESLYHILKPQGIRTLVTGPIE
;
A
#
# COMPACT_ATOMS: atom_id res chain seq x y z
N MET A 1 6.25 -1.79 22.99
CA MET A 1 5.40 -3.01 23.10
C MET A 1 5.91 -4.08 22.15
N LYS A 2 6.12 -5.28 22.65
CA LYS A 2 6.59 -6.39 21.83
C LYS A 2 5.42 -6.99 21.06
N ARG A 3 5.53 -7.08 19.73
CA ARG A 3 4.48 -7.65 18.88
C ARG A 3 4.55 -9.17 18.92
N ASN A 4 3.38 -9.82 18.86
CA ASN A 4 3.30 -11.27 18.77
C ASN A 4 3.22 -11.70 17.30
N TYR A 5 4.37 -11.93 16.69
CA TYR A 5 4.45 -12.30 15.27
C TYR A 5 3.88 -13.69 14.98
N GLU A 6 3.95 -14.62 15.94
CA GLU A 6 3.35 -15.95 15.76
C GLU A 6 1.85 -15.87 15.60
N LYS A 7 1.20 -15.08 16.46
CA LYS A 7 -0.25 -14.84 16.37
C LYS A 7 -0.60 -14.14 15.07
N PHE A 8 0.20 -13.15 14.67
CA PHE A 8 0.01 -12.42 13.41
C PHE A 8 0.02 -13.39 12.23
N ILE A 9 1.03 -14.24 12.10
CA ILE A 9 1.17 -15.22 11.02
C ILE A 9 0.00 -16.22 11.04
N THR A 10 -0.36 -16.73 12.21
CA THR A 10 -1.47 -17.68 12.36
C THR A 10 -2.79 -17.06 11.91
N ASP A 11 -3.06 -15.82 12.29
CA ASP A 11 -4.27 -15.12 11.89
C ASP A 11 -4.31 -14.87 10.38
N MET A 12 -3.16 -14.53 9.77
CA MET A 12 -3.06 -14.33 8.32
C MET A 12 -3.37 -15.63 7.56
N ILE A 13 -2.83 -16.76 8.02
CA ILE A 13 -3.09 -18.07 7.42
C ILE A 13 -4.57 -18.42 7.54
N ARG A 14 -5.18 -18.13 8.69
CA ARG A 14 -6.60 -18.40 8.91
C ARG A 14 -7.48 -17.60 7.94
N TYR A 15 -7.19 -16.31 7.73
CA TYR A 15 -7.92 -15.49 6.77
C TYR A 15 -7.75 -16.03 5.35
N ALA A 16 -6.53 -16.35 4.94
CA ALA A 16 -6.22 -16.86 3.61
C ALA A 16 -6.86 -18.23 3.34
N SER A 17 -7.14 -19.01 4.39
CA SER A 17 -7.73 -20.36 4.29
C SER A 17 -9.24 -20.37 4.48
N SER A 18 -9.86 -19.20 4.68
CA SER A 18 -11.31 -19.13 4.91
C SER A 18 -12.07 -19.43 3.61
N ALA A 19 -13.34 -19.85 3.75
CA ALA A 19 -14.22 -20.16 2.61
C ALA A 19 -14.87 -18.90 2.01
N GLU A 20 -14.49 -17.71 2.48
CA GLU A 20 -15.03 -16.44 2.00
C GLU A 20 -14.48 -16.08 0.61
N SER A 21 -15.09 -15.10 -0.04
CA SER A 21 -14.63 -14.62 -1.35
C SER A 21 -13.20 -14.07 -1.27
N PRO A 22 -12.42 -14.14 -2.37
CA PRO A 22 -11.08 -13.55 -2.39
C PRO A 22 -11.06 -12.07 -2.01
N ASP A 23 -12.03 -11.30 -2.45
CA ASP A 23 -12.12 -9.86 -2.11
C ASP A 23 -12.28 -9.66 -0.61
N TYR A 24 -13.14 -10.43 0.02
CA TYR A 24 -13.33 -10.38 1.47
C TYR A 24 -12.05 -10.74 2.20
N ILE A 25 -11.39 -11.83 1.77
CA ILE A 25 -10.13 -12.29 2.37
C ILE A 25 -9.07 -11.20 2.31
N ILE A 26 -8.87 -10.59 1.14
CA ILE A 26 -7.87 -9.53 0.94
C ILE A 26 -8.19 -8.32 1.84
N GLN A 27 -9.45 -7.90 1.89
CA GLN A 27 -9.86 -6.80 2.75
C GLN A 27 -9.58 -7.07 4.23
N GLN A 28 -9.83 -8.29 4.70
CA GLN A 28 -9.54 -8.65 6.08
C GLN A 28 -8.04 -8.68 6.35
N ILE A 29 -7.25 -9.15 5.39
CA ILE A 29 -5.79 -9.19 5.51
C ILE A 29 -5.20 -7.79 5.62
N ILE A 30 -5.54 -6.87 4.71
CA ILE A 30 -4.98 -5.52 4.75
C ILE A 30 -5.44 -4.74 5.99
N LYS A 31 -6.68 -4.94 6.41
CA LYS A 31 -7.19 -4.38 7.66
C LYS A 31 -6.35 -4.85 8.86
N TYR A 32 -6.14 -6.17 8.95
CA TYR A 32 -5.39 -6.76 10.04
C TYR A 32 -3.94 -6.27 10.08
N ILE A 33 -3.29 -6.20 8.93
CA ILE A 33 -1.92 -5.66 8.82
C ILE A 33 -1.89 -4.21 9.30
N CYS A 34 -2.81 -3.39 8.81
CA CYS A 34 -2.86 -1.98 9.13
C CYS A 34 -3.10 -1.72 10.62
N GLU A 35 -4.02 -2.46 11.22
CA GLU A 35 -4.32 -2.36 12.64
C GLU A 35 -3.12 -2.79 13.51
N ASN A 36 -2.42 -3.86 13.09
CA ASN A 36 -1.26 -4.35 13.84
C ASN A 36 -0.04 -3.46 13.70
N LEU A 37 0.09 -2.73 12.60
CA LEU A 37 1.17 -1.75 12.40
C LEU A 37 0.80 -0.35 12.89
N ASP A 38 -0.41 -0.19 13.42
CA ASP A 38 -0.95 1.10 13.86
C ASP A 38 -0.86 2.15 12.74
N SER A 39 -1.21 1.73 11.54
CA SER A 39 -1.19 2.56 10.34
C SER A 39 -2.57 3.14 10.06
N ASP A 40 -2.62 4.23 9.30
CA ASP A 40 -3.87 4.91 8.99
C ASP A 40 -4.56 4.34 7.75
N ARG A 41 -3.78 3.79 6.82
CA ARG A 41 -4.29 3.34 5.52
C ARG A 41 -3.42 2.23 4.95
N ALA A 42 -4.04 1.30 4.25
CA ALA A 42 -3.33 0.26 3.50
C ALA A 42 -3.92 0.16 2.10
N TYR A 43 -3.07 -0.05 1.10
CA TYR A 43 -3.45 -0.16 -0.31
C TYR A 43 -2.92 -1.44 -0.93
N ILE A 44 -3.65 -1.93 -1.94
CA ILE A 44 -3.10 -2.84 -2.95
C ILE A 44 -3.34 -2.22 -4.32
N PHE A 45 -2.32 -2.19 -5.14
CA PHE A 45 -2.37 -1.69 -6.51
C PHE A 45 -2.12 -2.81 -7.50
N GLU A 46 -2.80 -2.77 -8.62
CA GLU A 46 -2.62 -3.71 -9.73
C GLU A 46 -2.35 -2.96 -11.03
N ASP A 47 -1.64 -3.65 -11.93
CA ASP A 47 -1.30 -3.13 -13.25
C ASP A 47 -2.53 -3.15 -14.16
N ASN A 48 -2.83 -2.03 -14.81
CA ASN A 48 -3.91 -1.93 -15.79
C ASN A 48 -3.49 -2.47 -17.18
N LEU A 49 -2.21 -2.81 -17.36
CA LEU A 49 -1.63 -3.32 -18.61
C LEU A 49 -1.70 -2.28 -19.76
N ASP A 50 -1.72 -1.01 -19.44
CA ASP A 50 -1.78 0.09 -20.41
C ASP A 50 -0.81 1.24 -20.06
N GLY A 51 0.18 0.96 -19.21
CA GLY A 51 1.12 1.99 -18.73
C GLY A 51 0.63 2.72 -17.49
N THR A 52 -0.48 2.28 -16.91
CA THR A 52 -1.02 2.82 -15.66
C THR A 52 -1.31 1.68 -14.67
N PHE A 53 -1.52 2.02 -13.41
CA PHE A 53 -1.97 1.07 -12.41
C PHE A 53 -3.10 1.68 -11.59
N ARG A 54 -3.83 0.82 -10.87
CA ARG A 54 -5.00 1.22 -10.10
C ARG A 54 -4.95 0.68 -8.68
N ASN A 55 -5.56 1.43 -7.77
CA ASN A 55 -5.82 0.97 -6.42
C ASN A 55 -7.03 0.03 -6.46
N THR A 56 -6.81 -1.27 -6.20
CA THR A 56 -7.89 -2.28 -6.22
C THR A 56 -8.46 -2.54 -4.84
N TYR A 57 -7.66 -2.40 -3.80
CA TYR A 57 -8.11 -2.59 -2.42
C TYR A 57 -7.55 -1.49 -1.54
N GLU A 58 -8.38 -0.99 -0.65
CA GLU A 58 -8.00 0.03 0.32
C GLU A 58 -8.69 -0.23 1.65
N TRP A 59 -7.96 -0.09 2.74
CA TRP A 59 -8.54 -0.02 4.08
C TRP A 59 -8.08 1.28 4.73
N CYS A 60 -9.02 1.99 5.35
CA CYS A 60 -8.74 3.23 6.05
C CYS A 60 -9.22 3.14 7.49
N ARG A 61 -8.41 3.67 8.42
CA ARG A 61 -8.82 3.89 9.80
C ARG A 61 -10.00 4.89 9.81
N GLU A 62 -10.86 4.80 10.79
CA GLU A 62 -11.97 5.74 10.96
C GLU A 62 -11.44 7.18 10.97
N GLY A 63 -12.06 8.05 10.17
CA GLY A 63 -11.66 9.44 10.03
C GLY A 63 -10.59 9.71 8.97
N VAL A 64 -10.01 8.66 8.41
CA VAL A 64 -9.03 8.79 7.31
C VAL A 64 -9.77 8.71 5.97
N SER A 65 -9.52 9.65 5.08
CA SER A 65 -10.22 9.74 3.80
C SER A 65 -9.88 8.59 2.86
N GLU A 66 -10.88 8.05 2.17
CA GLU A 66 -10.69 7.07 1.12
C GLU A 66 -10.14 7.74 -0.13
N GLN A 67 -9.20 7.08 -0.80
CA GLN A 67 -8.53 7.58 -1.99
C GLN A 67 -8.69 6.67 -3.21
N ILE A 68 -9.33 5.51 -3.03
CA ILE A 68 -9.42 4.48 -4.06
C ILE A 68 -9.96 5.02 -5.40
N ASP A 69 -11.01 5.83 -5.36
CA ASP A 69 -11.62 6.37 -6.58
C ASP A 69 -10.73 7.38 -7.31
N ASN A 70 -9.80 8.00 -6.60
CA ASN A 70 -8.85 8.98 -7.16
C ASN A 70 -7.61 8.33 -7.76
N LEU A 71 -7.40 7.03 -7.55
CA LEU A 71 -6.16 6.33 -7.87
C LEU A 71 -6.41 5.16 -8.82
N GLN A 72 -7.21 5.38 -9.87
CA GLN A 72 -7.58 4.32 -10.82
C GLN A 72 -6.71 4.27 -12.07
N ARG A 73 -6.02 5.36 -12.40
CA ARG A 73 -5.15 5.44 -13.59
C ARG A 73 -3.91 6.25 -13.28
N VAL A 74 -3.03 5.69 -12.44
CA VAL A 74 -1.79 6.35 -12.06
C VAL A 74 -0.69 5.93 -13.05
N PRO A 75 -0.06 6.87 -13.76
CA PRO A 75 0.94 6.50 -14.77
C PRO A 75 2.22 5.96 -14.14
N TYR A 76 2.85 5.00 -14.82
CA TYR A 76 4.17 4.51 -14.45
C TYR A 76 5.26 5.51 -14.81
N GLU A 77 5.25 5.94 -16.06
CA GLU A 77 6.31 6.78 -16.62
C GLU A 77 6.38 8.13 -15.92
N GLY A 78 7.59 8.48 -15.48
CA GLY A 78 7.84 9.74 -14.81
C GLY A 78 7.42 9.78 -13.34
N MET A 79 6.76 8.73 -12.83
CA MET A 79 6.28 8.70 -11.46
C MET A 79 6.86 7.55 -10.63
N LEU A 80 6.79 6.33 -11.14
CA LEU A 80 7.14 5.12 -10.39
C LEU A 80 8.35 4.38 -10.93
N ASP A 81 9.03 4.91 -11.95
CA ASP A 81 10.17 4.25 -12.57
C ASP A 81 11.23 3.82 -11.55
N ALA A 82 11.56 4.71 -10.62
CA ALA A 82 12.54 4.42 -9.58
C ALA A 82 12.07 3.32 -8.62
N TRP A 83 10.75 3.26 -8.34
CA TRP A 83 10.18 2.23 -7.47
C TRP A 83 10.23 0.86 -8.13
N PHE A 84 9.96 0.78 -9.44
CA PHE A 84 10.03 -0.49 -10.17
C PHE A 84 11.44 -1.05 -10.20
N LEU A 85 12.45 -0.21 -10.31
CA LEU A 85 13.84 -0.66 -10.24
C LEU A 85 14.14 -1.33 -8.89
N GLU A 86 13.61 -0.79 -7.80
CA GLU A 86 13.76 -1.40 -6.48
C GLU A 86 12.93 -2.67 -6.35
N TYR A 87 11.71 -2.68 -6.90
CA TYR A 87 10.84 -3.86 -6.86
C TYR A 87 11.43 -5.04 -7.64
N GLU A 88 12.09 -4.79 -8.77
CA GLU A 88 12.77 -5.83 -9.54
C GLU A 88 13.86 -6.53 -8.74
N LYS A 89 14.44 -5.82 -7.77
CA LYS A 89 15.43 -6.39 -6.83
C LYS A 89 14.78 -7.00 -5.59
N SER A 90 13.45 -7.09 -5.56
CA SER A 90 12.67 -7.54 -4.40
C SER A 90 12.88 -6.67 -3.15
N HIS A 91 13.20 -5.41 -3.34
CA HIS A 91 13.35 -4.44 -2.25
C HIS A 91 12.02 -3.77 -1.93
N ASN A 92 11.79 -3.50 -0.65
CA ASN A 92 10.72 -2.63 -0.20
C ASN A 92 11.22 -1.18 -0.21
N ILE A 93 10.29 -0.25 -0.36
CA ILE A 93 10.58 1.18 -0.30
C ILE A 93 9.99 1.74 0.97
N MET A 94 10.80 2.51 1.70
CA MET A 94 10.41 3.14 2.95
C MET A 94 10.62 4.64 2.86
N ILE A 95 9.56 5.41 3.06
CA ILE A 95 9.60 6.86 3.06
C ILE A 95 9.29 7.32 4.48
N HIS A 96 10.27 7.85 5.19
CA HIS A 96 10.11 8.30 6.57
C HIS A 96 9.41 9.66 6.67
N ASP A 97 9.61 10.51 5.65
CA ASP A 97 9.01 11.84 5.59
C ASP A 97 8.85 12.24 4.12
N ILE A 98 7.62 12.41 3.66
CA ILE A 98 7.37 12.77 2.26
C ILE A 98 7.91 14.16 1.90
N GLU A 99 8.05 15.06 2.86
CA GLU A 99 8.62 16.39 2.60
C GLU A 99 10.07 16.28 2.15
N GLU A 100 10.84 15.37 2.74
CA GLU A 100 12.20 15.06 2.30
C GLU A 100 12.22 14.32 0.96
N TYR A 101 11.22 13.47 0.72
CA TYR A 101 11.10 12.70 -0.51
C TYR A 101 10.80 13.57 -1.72
N ARG A 102 10.32 14.78 -1.53
CA ARG A 102 10.11 15.76 -2.60
C ARG A 102 11.38 16.00 -3.41
N LYS A 103 12.55 15.92 -2.76
CA LYS A 103 13.88 16.09 -3.41
C LYS A 103 14.21 14.91 -4.34
N VAL A 104 13.62 13.75 -4.09
CA VAL A 104 13.82 12.54 -4.89
C VAL A 104 12.84 12.49 -6.06
N SER A 105 11.57 12.76 -5.80
CA SER A 105 10.51 12.75 -6.81
C SER A 105 9.41 13.74 -6.46
N GLU A 106 9.40 14.86 -7.15
CA GLU A 106 8.35 15.87 -7.00
C GLU A 106 7.01 15.36 -7.50
N SER A 107 7.00 14.55 -8.55
CA SER A 107 5.78 13.94 -9.11
C SER A 107 5.07 13.05 -8.09
N LEU A 108 5.81 12.18 -7.42
CA LEU A 108 5.25 11.32 -6.36
C LEU A 108 4.80 12.14 -5.15
N TYR A 109 5.57 13.16 -4.79
CA TYR A 109 5.18 14.05 -3.70
C TYR A 109 3.79 14.66 -3.95
N HIS A 110 3.52 15.11 -5.17
CA HIS A 110 2.24 15.71 -5.53
C HIS A 110 1.07 14.71 -5.57
N ILE A 111 1.36 13.41 -5.64
CA ILE A 111 0.34 12.37 -5.48
C ILE A 111 0.11 12.04 -4.00
N LEU A 112 1.18 11.98 -3.22
CA LEU A 112 1.13 11.52 -1.82
C LEU A 112 0.61 12.61 -0.87
N LYS A 113 1.04 13.84 -1.07
CA LYS A 113 0.71 14.97 -0.18
C LYS A 113 -0.80 15.21 -0.05
N PRO A 114 -1.58 15.27 -1.15
CA PRO A 114 -3.03 15.50 -1.05
C PRO A 114 -3.79 14.41 -0.28
N GLN A 115 -3.22 13.22 -0.16
CA GLN A 115 -3.82 12.11 0.58
C GLN A 115 -3.57 12.18 2.08
N GLY A 116 -2.80 13.19 2.54
CA GLY A 116 -2.43 13.30 3.93
C GLY A 116 -1.32 12.36 4.38
N ILE A 117 -0.62 11.72 3.42
CA ILE A 117 0.46 10.78 3.73
C ILE A 117 1.69 11.53 4.22
N ARG A 118 2.27 11.05 5.32
CA ARG A 118 3.52 11.58 5.88
C ARG A 118 4.64 10.56 5.78
N THR A 119 4.32 9.30 6.04
CA THR A 119 5.24 8.18 5.98
C THR A 119 4.61 7.05 5.18
N LEU A 120 5.42 6.24 4.53
CA LEU A 120 4.93 5.18 3.65
C LEU A 120 5.93 4.03 3.60
N VAL A 121 5.41 2.80 3.58
CA VAL A 121 6.19 1.63 3.20
C VAL A 121 5.43 0.91 2.09
N THR A 122 6.14 0.50 1.05
CA THR A 122 5.54 -0.21 -0.08
C THR A 122 6.48 -1.29 -0.57
N GLY A 123 5.92 -2.33 -1.16
CA GLY A 123 6.68 -3.45 -1.71
C GLY A 123 5.87 -4.22 -2.72
N PRO A 124 6.56 -5.04 -3.54
CA PRO A 124 5.88 -5.87 -4.53
C PRO A 124 5.20 -7.07 -3.87
N ILE A 125 4.09 -7.49 -4.46
CA ILE A 125 3.46 -8.79 -4.16
C ILE A 125 3.77 -9.70 -5.35
N GLU A 126 4.42 -10.79 -5.07
CA GLU A 126 4.84 -11.77 -6.09
C GLU A 126 3.96 -13.02 -6.04
#